data_a70e875928052cba410dd36eca3d4301
#
_entry.id   a70e875928052cba410dd36eca3d4301
#
_cell.length_a   1.000
_cell.length_b   1.000
_cell.length_c   1.000
_cell.angle_alpha   90.00
_cell.angle_beta   90.00
_cell.angle_gamma   90.00
#
_symmetry.space_group_name_H-M   'P 1'
#
loop_
_entity.id
_entity.type
_entity.pdbx_description
1 polymer ?
#
loop_
_entity_poly.entity_id
_entity_poly.type
_entity_poly.pdbx_seq_one_letter_code
_entity_poly.pdbx_strand_id
1 'polypeptide(L)'
;MMRAIKLLKFIQDTLKNRIENMQLNIITEQAYCLDKEVIDVHQSMFNGLIKTIILEHPELNIRQIDVEKNANTDANVFAELPLTQNVIAIRDKKLFVPRLMTQTQSAQLYDQLCIPQQPHWQLEQTKRGNIDSLILNACEENALKENEVEIEVKVVGLNFRDVLVALDLYPGESGG
;
A
#
# COMPACT_ATOMS: atom_id res chain seq x y z
N MET A 1 -8.35 17.58 4.58
CA MET A 1 -7.13 18.32 4.18
C MET A 1 -6.52 19.15 5.31
N MET A 2 -7.24 20.02 5.99
CA MET A 2 -6.68 20.90 7.07
C MET A 2 -6.02 20.13 8.23
N ARG A 3 -6.53 18.97 8.63
CA ARG A 3 -5.94 18.13 9.71
C ARG A 3 -4.58 17.55 9.34
N ALA A 4 -4.39 17.08 8.10
CA ALA A 4 -3.10 16.54 7.62
C ALA A 4 -2.01 17.61 7.61
N ILE A 5 -2.35 18.84 7.17
CA ILE A 5 -1.42 19.98 7.20
C ILE A 5 -1.02 20.34 8.64
N LYS A 6 -1.95 20.24 9.59
CA LYS A 6 -1.63 20.50 11.01
C LYS A 6 -0.69 19.44 11.58
N LEU A 7 -0.91 18.16 11.25
CA LEU A 7 0.00 17.09 11.65
C LEU A 7 1.39 17.30 11.05
N LEU A 8 1.48 17.59 9.75
CA LEU A 8 2.76 17.85 9.09
C LEU A 8 3.52 19.02 9.73
N LYS A 9 2.84 20.13 9.99
CA LYS A 9 3.45 21.27 10.68
C LYS A 9 3.94 20.91 12.08
N PHE A 10 3.14 20.16 12.84
CA PHE A 10 3.54 19.71 14.16
C PHE A 10 4.83 18.87 14.11
N ILE A 11 4.92 17.92 13.16
CA ILE A 11 6.14 17.11 12.96
C ILE A 11 7.33 18.00 12.58
N GLN A 12 7.15 18.93 11.64
CA GLN A 12 8.21 19.86 11.23
C GLN A 12 8.70 20.72 12.39
N ASP A 13 7.80 21.22 13.23
CA ASP A 13 8.16 22.01 14.41
C ASP A 13 8.88 21.15 15.46
N THR A 14 8.47 19.90 15.66
CA THR A 14 9.13 18.94 16.54
C THR A 14 10.57 18.67 16.10
N LEU A 15 10.77 18.39 14.81
CA LEU A 15 12.10 18.19 14.23
C LEU A 15 12.98 19.43 14.35
N LYS A 16 12.44 20.60 14.03
CA LYS A 16 13.16 21.87 14.11
C LYS A 16 13.62 22.19 15.54
N ASN A 17 12.79 21.88 16.52
CA ASN A 17 13.10 22.12 17.94
C ASN A 17 13.92 20.99 18.59
N ARG A 18 14.30 19.95 17.83
CA ARG A 18 15.09 18.81 18.31
C ARG A 18 14.54 18.19 19.61
N ILE A 19 13.24 17.99 19.66
CA ILE A 19 12.59 17.38 20.81
C ILE A 19 12.96 15.88 20.81
N GLU A 20 13.79 15.48 21.77
CA GLU A 20 14.26 14.10 21.94
C GLU A 20 13.35 13.32 22.90
N ASN A 21 13.38 11.99 22.83
CA ASN A 21 12.66 11.08 23.72
C ASN A 21 11.13 11.27 23.75
N MET A 22 10.54 11.77 22.67
CA MET A 22 9.11 11.89 22.53
C MET A 22 8.53 10.60 21.93
N GLN A 23 7.45 10.10 22.51
CA GLN A 23 6.61 9.08 21.88
C GLN A 23 5.31 9.75 21.41
N LEU A 24 5.04 9.68 20.12
CA LEU A 24 3.84 10.27 19.53
C LEU A 24 2.87 9.16 19.09
N ASN A 25 1.72 9.08 19.75
CA ASN A 25 0.63 8.23 19.35
C ASN A 25 -0.37 9.03 18.51
N ILE A 26 -0.56 8.65 17.25
CA ILE A 26 -1.53 9.26 16.34
C ILE A 26 -2.73 8.33 16.28
N ILE A 27 -3.87 8.80 16.76
CA ILE A 27 -5.11 8.03 16.81
C ILE A 27 -5.92 8.33 15.55
N THR A 28 -6.33 7.27 14.86
CA THR A 28 -7.26 7.32 13.72
C THR A 28 -8.48 6.45 14.01
N GLU A 29 -9.60 6.76 13.38
CA GLU A 29 -10.84 5.99 13.51
C GLU A 29 -11.17 5.34 12.16
N GLN A 30 -11.25 4.00 12.11
CA GLN A 30 -11.56 3.23 10.90
C GLN A 30 -10.72 3.62 9.68
N ALA A 31 -9.42 3.94 9.90
CA ALA A 31 -8.49 4.23 8.81
C ALA A 31 -8.02 2.96 8.08
N TYR A 32 -8.13 1.80 8.71
CA TYR A 32 -7.84 0.48 8.15
C TYR A 32 -9.11 -0.36 8.09
N CYS A 33 -9.24 -1.13 7.00
CA CYS A 33 -10.28 -2.13 6.86
C CYS A 33 -9.83 -3.44 7.50
N LEU A 34 -10.55 -3.87 8.51
CA LEU A 34 -10.46 -5.19 9.10
C LEU A 34 -11.78 -5.89 8.82
N ASP A 35 -11.71 -7.06 8.22
CA ASP A 35 -12.87 -7.98 8.09
C ASP A 35 -14.13 -7.36 7.42
N LYS A 36 -13.96 -6.63 6.30
CA LYS A 36 -15.04 -5.97 5.54
C LYS A 36 -15.67 -4.72 6.20
N GLU A 37 -14.98 -4.12 7.15
CA GLU A 37 -15.43 -2.84 7.74
C GLU A 37 -15.45 -1.71 6.70
N VAL A 38 -16.32 -0.74 6.94
CA VAL A 38 -16.36 0.49 6.14
C VAL A 38 -15.22 1.40 6.59
N ILE A 39 -14.34 1.75 5.66
CA ILE A 39 -13.22 2.65 5.93
C ILE A 39 -13.72 4.11 5.97
N ASP A 40 -13.24 4.88 6.93
CA ASP A 40 -13.32 6.33 6.85
C ASP A 40 -12.21 6.85 5.94
N VAL A 41 -12.58 7.26 4.73
CA VAL A 41 -11.66 7.76 3.70
C VAL A 41 -10.86 8.98 4.18
N HIS A 42 -11.44 9.83 5.04
CA HIS A 42 -10.74 11.00 5.58
C HIS A 42 -9.69 10.60 6.61
N GLN A 43 -9.91 9.53 7.34
CA GLN A 43 -8.94 8.99 8.28
C GLN A 43 -7.86 8.17 7.57
N SER A 44 -8.23 7.38 6.56
CA SER A 44 -7.29 6.54 5.83
C SER A 44 -6.23 7.33 5.04
N MET A 45 -6.51 8.59 4.68
CA MET A 45 -5.51 9.46 4.04
C MET A 45 -4.26 9.69 4.91
N PHE A 46 -4.38 9.53 6.24
CA PHE A 46 -3.23 9.66 7.13
C PHE A 46 -2.27 8.47 7.08
N ASN A 47 -2.74 7.28 6.63
CA ASN A 47 -1.93 6.07 6.63
C ASN A 47 -0.62 6.23 5.84
N GLY A 48 -0.69 6.82 4.64
CA GLY A 48 0.48 7.11 3.83
C GLY A 48 1.43 8.10 4.50
N LEU A 49 0.89 9.24 4.94
CA LEU A 49 1.67 10.29 5.61
C LEU A 49 2.40 9.75 6.86
N ILE A 50 1.68 9.04 7.73
CA ILE A 50 2.25 8.49 8.97
C ILE A 50 3.35 7.47 8.67
N LYS A 51 3.11 6.55 7.72
CA LYS A 51 4.11 5.56 7.31
C LYS A 51 5.38 6.21 6.77
N THR A 52 5.24 7.26 5.96
CA THR A 52 6.38 8.02 5.44
C THR A 52 7.17 8.67 6.57
N ILE A 53 6.50 9.35 7.51
CA ILE A 53 7.17 9.98 8.63
C ILE A 53 7.90 8.96 9.52
N ILE A 54 7.31 7.81 9.79
CA ILE A 54 7.94 6.72 10.56
C ILE A 54 9.22 6.24 9.88
N LEU A 55 9.24 6.14 8.56
CA LEU A 55 10.39 5.68 7.80
C LEU A 55 11.49 6.74 7.70
N GLU A 56 11.11 8.00 7.51
CA GLU A 56 12.06 9.11 7.36
C GLU A 56 12.63 9.59 8.71
N HIS A 57 11.85 9.44 9.78
CA HIS A 57 12.16 9.97 11.12
C HIS A 57 11.95 8.92 12.22
N PRO A 58 12.72 7.82 12.20
CA PRO A 58 12.61 6.76 13.21
C PRO A 58 12.88 7.26 14.63
N GLU A 59 13.64 8.37 14.78
CA GLU A 59 13.97 8.99 16.06
C GLU A 59 12.74 9.58 16.77
N LEU A 60 11.65 9.86 16.06
CA LEU A 60 10.44 10.45 16.65
C LEU A 60 9.54 9.43 17.36
N ASN A 61 9.84 8.14 17.31
CA ASN A 61 9.03 7.08 17.93
C ASN A 61 7.52 7.23 17.69
N ILE A 62 7.14 7.40 16.43
CA ILE A 62 5.73 7.61 16.03
C ILE A 62 5.02 6.27 15.92
N ARG A 63 3.77 6.23 16.42
CA ARG A 63 2.90 5.09 16.32
C ARG A 63 1.49 5.52 15.89
N GLN A 64 0.93 4.81 14.93
CA GLN A 64 -0.48 4.94 14.56
C GLN A 64 -1.32 3.91 15.29
N ILE A 65 -2.39 4.35 15.92
CA ILE A 65 -3.37 3.51 16.61
C ILE A 65 -4.73 3.77 15.97
N ASP A 66 -5.24 2.78 15.27
CA ASP A 66 -6.53 2.87 14.59
C ASP A 66 -7.62 2.18 15.43
N VAL A 67 -8.64 2.93 15.78
CA VAL A 67 -9.71 2.47 16.66
C VAL A 67 -11.05 2.36 15.93
N GLU A 68 -12.00 1.68 16.53
CA GLU A 68 -13.39 1.66 16.07
C GLU A 68 -14.01 3.05 16.16
N LYS A 69 -15.00 3.29 15.31
CA LYS A 69 -15.77 4.52 15.36
C LYS A 69 -16.46 4.68 16.70
N ASN A 70 -16.32 5.87 17.28
CA ASN A 70 -16.86 6.20 18.61
C ASN A 70 -16.33 5.31 19.76
N ALA A 71 -15.17 4.68 19.58
CA ALA A 71 -14.53 3.96 20.68
C ALA A 71 -14.25 4.92 21.84
N ASN A 72 -14.74 4.60 23.02
CA ASN A 72 -14.36 5.30 24.24
C ASN A 72 -12.97 4.77 24.65
N THR A 73 -11.93 5.35 24.08
CA THR A 73 -10.54 4.92 24.28
C THR A 73 -9.94 5.70 25.44
N ASP A 74 -9.76 5.02 26.56
CA ASP A 74 -8.97 5.54 27.66
C ASP A 74 -7.49 5.65 27.23
N ALA A 75 -6.88 6.81 27.48
CA ALA A 75 -5.48 7.05 27.18
C ALA A 75 -4.54 6.02 27.84
N ASN A 76 -4.93 5.44 28.95
CA ASN A 76 -4.17 4.41 29.66
C ASN A 76 -4.01 3.12 28.84
N VAL A 77 -4.98 2.77 28.01
CA VAL A 77 -4.91 1.59 27.13
C VAL A 77 -3.74 1.72 26.15
N PHE A 78 -3.40 2.93 25.74
CA PHE A 78 -2.30 3.14 24.78
C PHE A 78 -0.91 3.02 25.41
N ALA A 79 -0.80 3.20 26.72
CA ALA A 79 0.46 3.06 27.44
C ALA A 79 0.92 1.59 27.54
N GLU A 80 -0.01 0.65 27.54
CA GLU A 80 0.26 -0.79 27.65
C GLU A 80 0.51 -1.46 26.30
N LEU A 81 0.39 -0.73 25.19
CA LEU A 81 0.58 -1.29 23.87
C LEU A 81 2.05 -1.62 23.58
N PRO A 82 2.34 -2.71 22.84
CA PRO A 82 3.71 -3.12 22.55
C PRO A 82 4.46 -2.03 21.77
N LEU A 83 5.61 -1.60 22.31
CA LEU A 83 6.45 -0.55 21.72
C LEU A 83 7.09 -0.94 20.39
N THR A 84 7.10 -2.23 20.07
CA THR A 84 7.72 -2.78 18.85
C THR A 84 6.87 -2.62 17.58
N GLN A 85 5.62 -2.14 17.72
CA GLN A 85 4.68 -2.03 16.60
C GLN A 85 4.35 -0.57 16.34
N ASN A 86 4.65 -0.11 15.12
CA ASN A 86 4.38 1.27 14.71
C ASN A 86 2.94 1.47 14.18
N VAL A 87 2.25 0.41 13.82
CA VAL A 87 0.85 0.44 13.38
C VAL A 87 0.08 -0.63 14.13
N ILE A 88 -0.98 -0.22 14.80
CA ILE A 88 -1.84 -1.09 15.59
C ILE A 88 -3.29 -0.71 15.30
N ALA A 89 -4.16 -1.68 15.07
CA ALA A 89 -5.60 -1.47 15.08
C ALA A 89 -6.24 -2.15 16.29
N ILE A 90 -7.25 -1.50 16.89
CA ILE A 90 -8.00 -2.01 18.03
C ILE A 90 -9.45 -2.19 17.60
N ARG A 91 -9.98 -3.42 17.71
CA ARG A 91 -11.37 -3.78 17.44
C ARG A 91 -11.84 -4.73 18.51
N ASP A 92 -13.00 -4.49 19.07
CA ASP A 92 -13.57 -5.33 20.14
C ASP A 92 -12.55 -5.64 21.27
N LYS A 93 -11.77 -4.65 21.68
CA LYS A 93 -10.68 -4.78 22.68
C LYS A 93 -9.56 -5.75 22.27
N LYS A 94 -9.50 -6.17 21.01
CA LYS A 94 -8.43 -7.00 20.45
C LYS A 94 -7.44 -6.14 19.67
N LEU A 95 -6.17 -6.51 19.73
CA LEU A 95 -5.08 -5.86 19.01
C LEU A 95 -4.81 -6.58 17.68
N PHE A 96 -4.77 -5.81 16.62
CA PHE A 96 -4.41 -6.26 15.29
C PHE A 96 -3.18 -5.51 14.81
N VAL A 97 -2.25 -6.20 14.20
CA VAL A 97 -1.04 -5.62 13.64
C VAL A 97 -0.87 -6.09 12.20
N PRO A 98 -0.46 -5.22 11.28
CA PRO A 98 -0.25 -5.61 9.89
C PRO A 98 0.93 -6.58 9.79
N ARG A 99 0.80 -7.60 8.95
CA ARG A 99 1.86 -8.54 8.62
C ARG A 99 1.90 -8.76 7.11
N LEU A 100 3.11 -8.78 6.57
CA LEU A 100 3.32 -9.24 5.21
C LEU A 100 3.21 -10.77 5.20
N MET A 101 2.28 -11.27 4.42
CA MET A 101 2.06 -12.71 4.27
C MET A 101 2.30 -13.14 2.82
N THR A 102 2.80 -14.34 2.62
CA THR A 102 2.84 -14.94 1.29
C THR A 102 1.41 -15.29 0.86
N GLN A 103 1.07 -14.92 -0.37
CA GLN A 103 -0.27 -15.10 -0.91
C GLN A 103 -0.53 -16.57 -1.30
N THR A 104 -0.66 -17.46 -0.35
CA THR A 104 -1.08 -18.83 -0.61
C THR A 104 -2.60 -19.04 -0.56
N GLN A 105 -3.38 -18.02 -0.22
CA GLN A 105 -4.82 -18.17 0.06
C GLN A 105 -5.76 -17.10 -0.50
N SER A 106 -5.29 -16.13 -1.29
CA SER A 106 -6.18 -15.12 -1.85
C SER A 106 -6.61 -15.38 -3.30
N ALA A 107 -6.87 -16.64 -3.64
CA ALA A 107 -7.44 -17.03 -4.94
C ALA A 107 -8.79 -16.35 -5.26
N GLN A 108 -9.43 -15.69 -4.30
CA GLN A 108 -10.74 -15.04 -4.48
C GLN A 108 -10.69 -13.59 -4.99
N LEU A 109 -9.52 -12.93 -5.02
CA LEU A 109 -9.39 -11.55 -5.50
C LEU A 109 -9.12 -11.45 -7.01
N TYR A 110 -8.85 -12.55 -7.69
CA TYR A 110 -8.46 -12.59 -9.10
C TYR A 110 -9.53 -13.14 -10.04
N ASP A 111 -10.77 -13.26 -9.60
CA ASP A 111 -11.90 -13.73 -10.45
C ASP A 111 -12.20 -12.82 -11.67
N GLN A 112 -11.53 -11.67 -11.78
CA GLN A 112 -11.72 -10.74 -12.89
C GLN A 112 -10.59 -10.79 -13.95
N LEU A 113 -9.45 -11.37 -13.63
CA LEU A 113 -8.35 -11.56 -14.59
C LEU A 113 -8.42 -12.99 -15.11
N CYS A 114 -9.01 -13.18 -16.29
CA CYS A 114 -8.96 -14.46 -16.99
C CYS A 114 -7.51 -14.77 -17.39
N ILE A 115 -6.81 -15.53 -16.54
CA ILE A 115 -5.48 -16.04 -16.90
C ILE A 115 -5.67 -17.06 -18.02
N PRO A 116 -5.00 -16.92 -19.18
CA PRO A 116 -5.05 -17.91 -20.23
C PRO A 116 -4.59 -19.28 -19.72
N GLN A 117 -5.22 -20.34 -20.21
CA GLN A 117 -4.83 -21.72 -19.84
C GLN A 117 -3.52 -22.16 -20.52
N GLN A 118 -3.09 -21.43 -21.52
CA GLN A 118 -1.83 -21.65 -22.21
C GLN A 118 -0.65 -21.30 -21.29
N PRO A 119 0.48 -22.00 -21.40
CA PRO A 119 1.66 -21.76 -20.55
C PRO A 119 2.30 -20.40 -20.79
N HIS A 120 2.18 -19.85 -22.00
CA HIS A 120 2.78 -18.58 -22.40
C HIS A 120 1.69 -17.51 -22.62
N TRP A 121 1.80 -16.41 -21.94
CA TRP A 121 0.91 -15.27 -22.08
C TRP A 121 1.64 -13.96 -21.78
N GLN A 122 1.14 -12.87 -22.33
CA GLN A 122 1.66 -11.53 -22.12
C GLN A 122 0.56 -10.54 -21.79
N LEU A 123 0.93 -9.48 -21.09
CA LEU A 123 0.02 -8.36 -20.81
C LEU A 123 -0.05 -7.47 -22.05
N GLU A 124 -1.24 -7.30 -22.58
CA GLU A 124 -1.50 -6.42 -23.73
C GLU A 124 -2.52 -5.34 -23.38
N GLN A 125 -2.47 -4.25 -24.11
CA GLN A 125 -3.42 -3.18 -23.99
C GLN A 125 -4.20 -3.01 -25.32
N THR A 126 -5.51 -3.28 -25.28
CA THR A 126 -6.36 -3.21 -26.49
C THR A 126 -6.70 -1.77 -26.89
N LYS A 127 -6.66 -0.84 -25.93
CA LYS A 127 -6.93 0.59 -26.15
C LYS A 127 -6.00 1.45 -25.32
N ARG A 128 -5.08 2.17 -25.93
CA ARG A 128 -4.18 3.11 -25.25
C ARG A 128 -4.96 4.15 -24.43
N GLY A 129 -4.40 4.54 -23.32
CA GLY A 129 -4.98 5.54 -22.43
C GLY A 129 -6.11 5.01 -21.51
N ASN A 130 -6.40 3.73 -21.56
CA ASN A 130 -7.42 3.11 -20.72
C ASN A 130 -6.88 1.87 -20.00
N ILE A 131 -6.68 1.96 -18.70
CA ILE A 131 -6.21 0.85 -17.84
C ILE A 131 -7.17 -0.35 -17.88
N ASP A 132 -8.49 -0.10 -17.98
CA ASP A 132 -9.48 -1.19 -18.03
C ASP A 132 -9.39 -2.02 -19.31
N SER A 133 -8.59 -1.59 -20.30
CA SER A 133 -8.35 -2.31 -21.53
C SER A 133 -7.13 -3.25 -21.50
N LEU A 134 -6.49 -3.39 -20.35
CA LEU A 134 -5.42 -4.36 -20.13
C LEU A 134 -6.01 -5.78 -20.10
N ILE A 135 -5.43 -6.67 -20.91
CA ILE A 135 -5.79 -8.08 -20.98
C ILE A 135 -4.56 -8.96 -20.92
N LEU A 136 -4.75 -10.20 -20.47
CA LEU A 136 -3.74 -11.24 -20.59
C LEU A 136 -4.03 -12.03 -21.86
N ASN A 137 -3.13 -11.95 -22.84
CA ASN A 137 -3.28 -12.63 -24.11
C ASN A 137 -2.32 -13.80 -24.22
N ALA A 138 -2.81 -14.96 -24.71
CA ALA A 138 -1.95 -16.10 -24.96
C ALA A 138 -0.99 -15.78 -26.08
N CYS A 139 0.27 -16.18 -25.94
CA CYS A 139 1.28 -16.04 -26.98
C CYS A 139 1.81 -17.42 -27.38
N GLU A 140 2.27 -17.53 -28.63
CA GLU A 140 2.90 -18.73 -29.13
C GLU A 140 4.34 -18.82 -28.64
N GLU A 141 4.79 -20.04 -28.33
CA GLU A 141 6.17 -20.30 -28.01
C GLU A 141 7.00 -20.20 -29.31
N ASN A 142 7.93 -19.27 -29.34
CA ASN A 142 8.84 -19.14 -30.45
C ASN A 142 10.10 -19.98 -30.23
N ALA A 143 10.57 -20.67 -31.26
CA ALA A 143 11.82 -21.39 -31.17
C ALA A 143 12.98 -20.41 -30.95
N LEU A 144 13.80 -20.65 -29.94
CA LEU A 144 14.98 -19.85 -29.61
C LEU A 144 16.01 -19.89 -30.75
N LYS A 145 16.56 -18.74 -31.09
CA LYS A 145 17.69 -18.61 -32.00
C LYS A 145 19.01 -18.84 -31.25
N GLU A 146 20.09 -19.00 -32.01
CA GLU A 146 21.40 -19.44 -31.48
C GLU A 146 21.99 -18.56 -30.36
N ASN A 147 21.58 -17.28 -30.25
CA ASN A 147 22.05 -16.35 -29.20
C ASN A 147 20.90 -15.80 -28.33
N GLU A 148 19.78 -16.49 -28.27
CA GLU A 148 18.63 -16.12 -27.46
C GLU A 148 18.51 -17.04 -26.23
N VAL A 149 17.98 -16.51 -25.14
CA VAL A 149 17.65 -17.25 -23.93
C VAL A 149 16.21 -16.96 -23.56
N GLU A 150 15.53 -17.98 -23.05
CA GLU A 150 14.21 -17.83 -22.46
C GLU A 150 14.33 -17.61 -20.96
N ILE A 151 13.60 -16.63 -20.45
CA ILE A 151 13.58 -16.32 -19.02
C ILE A 151 12.17 -16.55 -18.49
N GLU A 152 12.03 -17.49 -17.58
CA GLU A 152 10.78 -17.69 -16.85
C GLU A 152 10.61 -16.61 -15.79
N VAL A 153 9.74 -15.63 -16.03
CA VAL A 153 9.46 -14.53 -15.13
C VAL A 153 8.57 -15.00 -13.99
N LYS A 154 9.04 -14.96 -12.76
CA LYS A 154 8.27 -15.36 -11.55
C LYS A 154 7.54 -14.19 -10.90
N VAL A 155 8.12 -12.98 -10.96
CA VAL A 155 7.57 -11.76 -10.35
C VAL A 155 7.99 -10.56 -11.16
N VAL A 156 7.08 -9.61 -11.33
CA VAL A 156 7.35 -8.33 -12.00
C VAL A 156 7.01 -7.20 -11.04
N GLY A 157 7.92 -6.24 -10.88
CA GLY A 157 7.66 -4.99 -10.19
C GLY A 157 7.08 -3.96 -11.14
N LEU A 158 6.02 -3.27 -10.74
CA LEU A 158 5.45 -2.15 -11.50
C LEU A 158 6.18 -0.86 -11.17
N ASN A 159 6.53 -0.10 -12.19
CA ASN A 159 7.09 1.24 -12.09
C ASN A 159 6.03 2.28 -12.45
N PHE A 160 6.16 3.50 -11.94
CA PHE A 160 5.29 4.60 -12.31
C PHE A 160 5.31 4.88 -13.83
N ARG A 161 6.44 4.64 -14.48
CA ARG A 161 6.56 4.69 -15.95
C ARG A 161 5.56 3.76 -16.64
N ASP A 162 5.37 2.56 -16.14
CA ASP A 162 4.45 1.57 -16.73
C ASP A 162 3.01 2.07 -16.69
N VAL A 163 2.64 2.74 -15.58
CA VAL A 163 1.33 3.40 -15.44
C VAL A 163 1.19 4.53 -16.45
N LEU A 164 2.21 5.37 -16.62
CA LEU A 164 2.18 6.48 -17.58
C LEU A 164 2.08 5.97 -19.03
N VAL A 165 2.78 4.89 -19.34
CA VAL A 165 2.68 4.23 -20.68
C VAL A 165 1.26 3.70 -20.90
N ALA A 166 0.68 3.01 -19.92
CA ALA A 166 -0.68 2.48 -20.02
C ALA A 166 -1.73 3.60 -20.17
N LEU A 167 -1.51 4.75 -19.55
CA LEU A 167 -2.38 5.93 -19.66
C LEU A 167 -2.10 6.81 -20.88
N ASP A 168 -1.12 6.43 -21.73
CA ASP A 168 -0.66 7.24 -22.88
C ASP A 168 -0.19 8.65 -22.49
N LEU A 169 0.37 8.77 -21.29
CA LEU A 169 0.89 10.02 -20.73
C LEU A 169 2.44 10.09 -20.73
N TYR A 170 3.10 9.01 -21.15
CA TYR A 170 4.55 8.99 -21.20
C TYR A 170 5.06 9.71 -22.46
N PRO A 171 5.93 10.74 -22.33
CA PRO A 171 6.46 11.47 -23.48
C PRO A 171 7.44 10.60 -24.26
N GLY A 172 7.14 10.33 -25.52
CA GLY A 172 7.95 9.54 -26.45
C GLY A 172 7.19 8.34 -27.01
N GLU A 173 7.70 7.77 -28.11
CA GLU A 173 7.15 6.52 -28.62
C GLU A 173 7.52 5.40 -27.63
N SER A 174 6.53 4.85 -26.95
CA SER A 174 6.68 3.58 -26.25
C SER A 174 6.84 2.51 -27.33
N GLY A 175 8.09 2.16 -27.64
CA GLY A 175 8.38 1.00 -28.48
C GLY A 175 7.68 -0.22 -27.88
N GLY A 176 6.82 -0.84 -28.70
CA GLY A 176 6.24 -2.14 -28.43
C GLY A 176 7.27 -3.25 -28.54
#